data_bf5d538934daf8cc6165dcb8ba08948f
#
_entry.id   bf5d538934daf8cc6165dcb8ba08948f
#
_cell.length_a   1.000
_cell.length_b   1.000
_cell.length_c   1.000
_cell.angle_alpha   90.00
_cell.angle_beta   90.00
_cell.angle_gamma   90.00
#
_symmetry.space_group_name_H-M   'P 1'
#
loop_
_entity.id
_entity.type
_entity.pdbx_description
1 polymer ?
#
loop_
_entity_poly.entity_id
_entity_poly.type
_entity_poly.pdbx_seq_one_letter_code
_entity_poly.pdbx_strand_id
1 'polypeptide(L)'
;RRQRQMCIRDRAFGETVHRLRKLGFAVDGAAVLAAAGGKLPTLELVAEVMLSDAAYDTPLLAPYREGGARGDMPYINFYLDYGAQGRPAFVPVDFMDYRDAVALIRDNGGVPVVAHPGLNFRGRERVAERLLDFGAEGLEVFNNYHDTTQIGYFAPLVQRRGALMTCGSDFHGKTKPLIGIGQFRFDDRFESYLRASAARLLVLP
;
A
#
# COMPACT_ATOMS: atom_id res chain seq x y z
N ARG A 1 -21.00 -12.09 -6.05
CA ARG A 1 -20.10 -11.07 -5.45
C ARG A 1 -18.82 -10.88 -6.28
N ARG A 2 -18.04 -11.93 -6.64
CA ARG A 2 -16.80 -11.83 -7.44
C ARG A 2 -16.99 -11.12 -8.79
N GLN A 3 -18.01 -11.45 -9.56
CA GLN A 3 -18.32 -10.82 -10.87
C GLN A 3 -18.66 -9.32 -10.74
N ARG A 4 -19.39 -8.91 -9.68
CA ARG A 4 -19.70 -7.50 -9.44
C ARG A 4 -18.46 -6.68 -9.11
N GLN A 5 -17.54 -7.22 -8.33
CA GLN A 5 -16.28 -6.54 -8.00
C GLN A 5 -15.36 -6.42 -9.22
N MET A 6 -15.30 -7.44 -10.09
CA MET A 6 -14.56 -7.36 -11.36
C MET A 6 -15.12 -6.23 -12.26
N CYS A 7 -16.43 -6.14 -12.46
CA CYS A 7 -17.03 -5.08 -13.27
C CYS A 7 -16.80 -3.65 -12.71
N ILE A 8 -16.78 -3.47 -11.39
CA ILE A 8 -16.51 -2.17 -10.76
C ILE A 8 -15.04 -1.77 -10.98
N ARG A 9 -14.13 -2.73 -10.84
CA ARG A 9 -12.69 -2.51 -10.99
C ARG A 9 -12.28 -2.30 -12.45
N ASP A 10 -12.88 -3.04 -13.40
CA ASP A 10 -12.66 -2.83 -14.84
C ASP A 10 -13.12 -1.45 -15.27
N ARG A 11 -14.24 -0.99 -14.71
CA ARG A 11 -14.75 0.36 -14.95
C ARG A 11 -13.84 1.43 -14.33
N ALA A 12 -13.31 1.20 -13.13
CA ALA A 12 -12.37 2.09 -12.48
C ALA A 12 -11.05 2.20 -13.27
N PHE A 13 -10.53 1.08 -13.81
CA PHE A 13 -9.35 1.10 -14.68
C PHE A 13 -9.59 1.91 -15.95
N GLY A 14 -10.71 1.69 -16.65
CA GLY A 14 -11.07 2.47 -17.83
C GLY A 14 -11.14 3.98 -17.56
N GLU A 15 -11.73 4.37 -16.43
CA GLU A 15 -11.76 5.77 -16.00
C GLU A 15 -10.37 6.32 -15.66
N THR A 16 -9.52 5.53 -15.00
CA THR A 16 -8.13 5.92 -14.73
C THR A 16 -7.36 6.20 -16.04
N VAL A 17 -7.46 5.30 -17.02
CA VAL A 17 -6.87 5.49 -18.35
C VAL A 17 -7.39 6.75 -19.03
N HIS A 18 -8.72 6.97 -18.97
CA HIS A 18 -9.32 8.17 -19.52
C HIS A 18 -8.77 9.47 -18.89
N ARG A 19 -8.64 9.51 -17.56
CA ARG A 19 -8.08 10.66 -16.84
C ARG A 19 -6.61 10.91 -17.19
N LEU A 20 -5.81 9.85 -17.26
CA LEU A 20 -4.41 9.96 -17.66
C LEU A 20 -4.27 10.51 -19.08
N ARG A 21 -5.10 10.05 -20.02
CA ARG A 21 -5.13 10.58 -21.39
C ARG A 21 -5.52 12.07 -21.42
N LYS A 22 -6.47 12.49 -20.60
CA LYS A 22 -6.82 13.92 -20.44
C LYS A 22 -5.68 14.78 -19.91
N LEU A 23 -4.79 14.19 -19.09
CA LEU A 23 -3.59 14.84 -18.60
C LEU A 23 -2.47 14.91 -19.64
N GLY A 24 -2.61 14.22 -20.77
CA GLY A 24 -1.64 14.23 -21.86
C GLY A 24 -0.74 12.99 -21.92
N PHE A 25 -1.00 11.95 -21.10
CA PHE A 25 -0.26 10.70 -21.20
C PHE A 25 -0.76 9.86 -22.38
N ALA A 26 0.19 9.28 -23.13
CA ALA A 26 -0.12 8.29 -24.16
C ALA A 26 -0.28 6.91 -23.51
N VAL A 27 -1.49 6.55 -23.06
CA VAL A 27 -1.77 5.27 -22.41
C VAL A 27 -2.50 4.34 -23.35
N ASP A 28 -1.95 3.16 -23.62
CA ASP A 28 -2.66 2.05 -24.26
C ASP A 28 -3.23 1.12 -23.21
N GLY A 29 -4.54 1.23 -22.95
CA GLY A 29 -5.24 0.39 -21.99
C GLY A 29 -5.21 -1.11 -22.37
N ALA A 30 -5.18 -1.45 -23.67
CA ALA A 30 -5.11 -2.83 -24.11
C ALA A 30 -3.73 -3.46 -23.82
N ALA A 31 -2.65 -2.71 -24.06
CA ALA A 31 -1.30 -3.13 -23.70
C ALA A 31 -1.15 -3.35 -22.18
N VAL A 32 -1.72 -2.46 -21.36
CA VAL A 32 -1.72 -2.61 -19.90
C VAL A 32 -2.50 -3.86 -19.45
N LEU A 33 -3.69 -4.10 -20.02
CA LEU A 33 -4.48 -5.31 -19.73
C LEU A 33 -3.75 -6.60 -20.14
N ALA A 34 -3.08 -6.58 -21.28
CA ALA A 34 -2.24 -7.72 -21.73
C ALA A 34 -1.08 -7.97 -20.75
N ALA A 35 -0.39 -6.92 -20.31
CA ALA A 35 0.69 -7.01 -19.32
C ALA A 35 0.19 -7.48 -17.94
N ALA A 36 -1.06 -7.18 -17.58
CA ALA A 36 -1.67 -7.61 -16.33
C ALA A 36 -1.94 -9.12 -16.26
N GLY A 37 -1.96 -9.84 -17.41
CA GLY A 37 -2.12 -11.29 -17.47
C GLY A 37 -3.39 -11.81 -16.79
N GLY A 38 -4.52 -11.11 -16.97
CA GLY A 38 -5.81 -11.46 -16.37
C GLY A 38 -5.97 -10.99 -14.89
N LYS A 39 -4.96 -10.33 -14.34
CA LYS A 39 -5.06 -9.67 -13.03
C LYS A 39 -5.60 -8.25 -13.20
N LEU A 40 -6.01 -7.66 -12.07
CA LEU A 40 -6.40 -6.26 -12.07
C LEU A 40 -5.16 -5.36 -12.30
N PRO A 41 -5.18 -4.48 -13.33
CA PRO A 41 -4.10 -3.53 -13.54
C PRO A 41 -3.99 -2.53 -12.39
N THR A 42 -2.77 -2.29 -11.94
CA THR A 42 -2.46 -1.20 -11.01
C THR A 42 -1.90 0.00 -11.77
N LEU A 43 -1.87 1.16 -11.13
CA LEU A 43 -1.30 2.35 -11.78
C LEU A 43 0.23 2.25 -11.93
N GLU A 44 0.89 1.50 -11.05
CA GLU A 44 2.31 1.16 -11.18
C GLU A 44 2.56 0.33 -12.45
N LEU A 45 1.66 -0.60 -12.81
CA LEU A 45 1.75 -1.34 -14.06
C LEU A 45 1.51 -0.43 -15.27
N VAL A 46 0.59 0.53 -15.18
CA VAL A 46 0.40 1.55 -16.23
C VAL A 46 1.69 2.33 -16.46
N ALA A 47 2.33 2.79 -15.38
CA ALA A 47 3.62 3.49 -15.46
C ALA A 47 4.71 2.59 -16.06
N GLU A 48 4.79 1.33 -15.65
CA GLU A 48 5.75 0.36 -16.19
C GLU A 48 5.58 0.21 -17.71
N VAL A 49 4.37 0.00 -18.20
CA VAL A 49 4.08 -0.15 -19.63
C VAL A 49 4.47 1.11 -20.40
N MET A 50 4.10 2.30 -19.90
CA MET A 50 4.48 3.56 -20.55
C MET A 50 5.99 3.81 -20.56
N LEU A 51 6.69 3.44 -19.49
CA LEU A 51 8.13 3.65 -19.38
C LEU A 51 8.96 2.60 -20.12
N SER A 52 8.39 1.45 -20.45
CA SER A 52 9.08 0.36 -21.16
C SER A 52 9.10 0.53 -22.68
N ASP A 53 8.25 1.39 -23.25
CA ASP A 53 8.14 1.58 -24.69
C ASP A 53 8.17 3.06 -25.08
N ALA A 54 9.12 3.40 -25.98
CA ALA A 54 9.28 4.77 -26.48
C ALA A 54 8.04 5.29 -27.24
N ALA A 55 7.16 4.42 -27.73
CA ALA A 55 5.91 4.81 -28.37
C ALA A 55 4.98 5.62 -27.45
N TYR A 56 5.13 5.47 -26.13
CA TYR A 56 4.34 6.22 -25.11
C TYR A 56 5.08 7.46 -24.59
N ASP A 57 6.25 7.78 -25.15
CA ASP A 57 7.11 8.82 -24.58
C ASP A 57 6.48 10.20 -24.72
N THR A 58 6.37 10.90 -23.60
CA THR A 58 5.91 12.27 -23.51
C THR A 58 6.78 13.04 -22.52
N PRO A 59 6.89 14.38 -22.61
CA PRO A 59 7.60 15.18 -21.62
C PRO A 59 7.15 14.94 -20.18
N LEU A 60 5.89 14.48 -19.99
CA LEU A 60 5.34 14.17 -18.68
C LEU A 60 5.97 12.92 -18.03
N LEU A 61 6.56 12.03 -18.83
CA LEU A 61 7.28 10.84 -18.34
C LEU A 61 8.75 11.12 -18.00
N ALA A 62 9.33 12.22 -18.47
CA ALA A 62 10.74 12.55 -18.23
C ALA A 62 11.15 12.52 -16.74
N PRO A 63 10.35 12.99 -15.77
CA PRO A 63 10.70 12.91 -14.35
C PRO A 63 10.89 11.48 -13.84
N TYR A 64 10.22 10.49 -14.44
CA TYR A 64 10.20 9.09 -14.00
C TYR A 64 11.24 8.22 -14.71
N ARG A 65 11.97 8.77 -15.68
CA ARG A 65 13.06 8.07 -16.36
C ARG A 65 14.34 8.10 -15.53
N GLU A 66 15.30 7.26 -15.89
CA GLU A 66 16.62 7.24 -15.28
C GLU A 66 17.24 8.64 -15.27
N GLY A 67 17.76 9.06 -14.11
CA GLY A 67 18.28 10.42 -13.90
C GLY A 67 17.22 11.51 -13.68
N GLY A 68 15.94 11.22 -13.85
CA GLY A 68 14.83 12.13 -13.52
C GLY A 68 14.57 12.23 -12.02
N ALA A 69 13.96 13.33 -11.58
CA ALA A 69 13.70 13.63 -10.17
C ALA A 69 12.80 12.59 -9.43
N ARG A 70 12.12 11.74 -10.18
CA ARG A 70 11.23 10.67 -9.69
C ARG A 70 11.65 9.29 -10.23
N GLY A 71 12.85 9.18 -10.80
CA GLY A 71 13.35 7.98 -11.47
C GLY A 71 13.92 6.92 -10.52
N ASP A 72 14.08 7.22 -9.23
CA ASP A 72 14.57 6.31 -8.20
C ASP A 72 13.59 5.16 -7.90
N MET A 73 12.30 5.45 -7.88
CA MET A 73 11.20 4.49 -7.73
C MET A 73 10.05 4.85 -8.69
N PRO A 74 10.26 4.77 -10.01
CA PRO A 74 9.42 5.44 -11.00
C PRO A 74 7.94 5.01 -10.92
N TYR A 75 7.67 3.74 -10.71
CA TYR A 75 6.30 3.21 -10.74
C TYR A 75 5.47 3.67 -9.54
N ILE A 76 6.01 3.52 -8.34
CA ILE A 76 5.30 3.99 -7.13
C ILE A 76 5.22 5.52 -7.08
N ASN A 77 6.26 6.22 -7.55
CA ASN A 77 6.25 7.67 -7.63
C ASN A 77 5.16 8.17 -8.59
N PHE A 78 4.99 7.51 -9.72
CA PHE A 78 3.89 7.81 -10.65
C PHE A 78 2.51 7.61 -9.99
N TYR A 79 2.33 6.49 -9.26
CA TYR A 79 1.11 6.27 -8.49
C TYR A 79 0.87 7.39 -7.46
N LEU A 80 1.88 7.77 -6.70
CA LEU A 80 1.77 8.81 -5.68
C LEU A 80 1.43 10.19 -6.26
N ASP A 81 1.89 10.47 -7.48
CA ASP A 81 1.68 11.76 -8.13
C ASP A 81 0.33 11.85 -8.84
N TYR A 82 -0.18 10.73 -9.39
CA TYR A 82 -1.40 10.74 -10.21
C TYR A 82 -2.56 9.90 -9.67
N GLY A 83 -2.33 8.79 -9.01
CA GLY A 83 -3.36 7.82 -8.63
C GLY A 83 -3.73 7.76 -7.16
N ALA A 84 -2.92 8.30 -6.28
CA ALA A 84 -3.23 8.33 -4.85
C ALA A 84 -4.47 9.21 -4.58
N GLN A 85 -5.12 9.00 -3.44
CA GLN A 85 -6.32 9.77 -3.06
C GLN A 85 -6.08 11.28 -3.15
N GLY A 86 -6.97 11.98 -3.86
CA GLY A 86 -6.87 13.42 -4.11
C GLY A 86 -5.97 13.80 -5.29
N ARG A 87 -5.41 12.83 -6.02
CA ARG A 87 -4.59 13.08 -7.21
C ARG A 87 -5.41 13.10 -8.51
N PRO A 88 -4.89 13.70 -9.60
CA PRO A 88 -5.70 13.98 -10.81
C PRO A 88 -6.30 12.73 -11.49
N ALA A 89 -5.63 11.59 -11.45
CA ALA A 89 -6.14 10.35 -12.04
C ALA A 89 -6.76 9.39 -11.00
N PHE A 90 -6.91 9.83 -9.74
CA PHE A 90 -7.55 9.02 -8.71
C PHE A 90 -9.00 8.71 -9.06
N VAL A 91 -9.36 7.45 -9.05
CA VAL A 91 -10.74 6.98 -9.21
C VAL A 91 -11.16 6.30 -7.91
N PRO A 92 -12.21 6.80 -7.24
CA PRO A 92 -12.73 6.14 -6.05
C PRO A 92 -13.21 4.72 -6.36
N VAL A 93 -12.85 3.79 -5.51
CA VAL A 93 -13.34 2.41 -5.54
C VAL A 93 -13.98 2.12 -4.19
N ASP A 94 -15.18 1.56 -4.21
CA ASP A 94 -15.83 1.12 -2.99
C ASP A 94 -15.13 -0.13 -2.44
N PHE A 95 -14.45 0.05 -1.32
CA PHE A 95 -13.84 -1.04 -0.57
C PHE A 95 -14.85 -1.61 0.44
N MET A 96 -14.56 -2.82 0.90
CA MET A 96 -15.26 -3.43 2.04
C MET A 96 -15.14 -2.53 3.27
N ASP A 97 -16.22 -2.41 4.05
CA ASP A 97 -16.14 -1.73 5.35
C ASP A 97 -15.07 -2.36 6.24
N TYR A 98 -14.44 -1.54 7.06
CA TYR A 98 -13.35 -1.99 7.93
C TYR A 98 -13.76 -3.14 8.87
N ARG A 99 -14.95 -3.04 9.47
CA ARG A 99 -15.45 -4.07 10.40
C ARG A 99 -15.75 -5.37 9.67
N ASP A 100 -16.30 -5.29 8.46
CA ASP A 100 -16.54 -6.45 7.61
C ASP A 100 -15.23 -7.11 7.20
N ALA A 101 -14.20 -6.33 6.91
CA ALA A 101 -12.87 -6.84 6.60
C ALA A 101 -12.22 -7.54 7.80
N VAL A 102 -12.32 -6.96 9.00
CA VAL A 102 -11.86 -7.58 10.25
C VAL A 102 -12.60 -8.89 10.51
N ALA A 103 -13.93 -8.89 10.40
CA ALA A 103 -14.74 -10.10 10.57
C ALA A 103 -14.33 -11.18 9.56
N LEU A 104 -14.19 -10.81 8.27
CA LEU A 104 -13.79 -11.75 7.23
C LEU A 104 -12.42 -12.40 7.51
N ILE A 105 -11.44 -11.62 7.99
CA ILE A 105 -10.12 -12.15 8.35
C ILE A 105 -10.25 -13.17 9.48
N ARG A 106 -10.98 -12.83 10.56
CA ARG A 106 -11.18 -13.70 11.72
C ARG A 106 -11.94 -14.97 11.39
N ASP A 107 -13.02 -14.86 10.62
CA ASP A 107 -13.86 -15.99 10.22
C ASP A 107 -13.09 -17.02 9.37
N ASN A 108 -11.95 -16.62 8.81
CA ASN A 108 -11.04 -17.49 8.07
C ASN A 108 -9.76 -17.84 8.87
N GLY A 109 -9.76 -17.68 10.20
CA GLY A 109 -8.64 -18.03 11.06
C GLY A 109 -7.45 -17.06 11.01
N GLY A 110 -7.60 -15.90 10.35
CA GLY A 110 -6.56 -14.89 10.25
C GLY A 110 -6.58 -13.91 11.42
N VAL A 111 -5.46 -13.17 11.57
CA VAL A 111 -5.30 -12.12 12.59
C VAL A 111 -5.27 -10.76 11.91
N PRO A 112 -6.24 -9.86 12.17
CA PRO A 112 -6.26 -8.54 11.55
C PRO A 112 -5.22 -7.61 12.20
N VAL A 113 -4.21 -7.21 11.43
CA VAL A 113 -3.17 -6.26 11.83
C VAL A 113 -3.21 -5.06 10.88
N VAL A 114 -3.12 -3.85 11.43
CA VAL A 114 -3.09 -2.61 10.65
C VAL A 114 -1.67 -2.39 10.11
N ALA A 115 -1.51 -2.44 8.80
CA ALA A 115 -0.23 -2.20 8.13
C ALA A 115 0.13 -0.70 8.13
N HIS A 116 1.42 -0.38 8.34
CA HIS A 116 2.04 0.94 8.26
C HIS A 116 1.12 2.12 8.66
N PRO A 117 0.56 2.12 9.89
CA PRO A 117 -0.44 3.12 10.29
C PRO A 117 0.08 4.57 10.24
N GLY A 118 1.36 4.80 10.48
CA GLY A 118 1.96 6.13 10.40
C GLY A 118 2.09 6.67 8.97
N LEU A 119 2.10 5.81 7.95
CA LEU A 119 1.99 6.21 6.56
C LEU A 119 0.53 6.59 6.22
N ASN A 120 -0.41 5.70 6.55
CA ASN A 120 -1.82 5.85 6.20
C ASN A 120 -2.51 7.00 6.94
N PHE A 121 -2.09 7.28 8.18
CA PHE A 121 -2.75 8.24 9.09
C PHE A 121 -1.80 9.33 9.58
N ARG A 122 -0.80 9.69 8.77
CA ARG A 122 0.18 10.72 9.13
C ARG A 122 -0.50 12.00 9.62
N GLY A 123 -0.14 12.45 10.83
CA GLY A 123 -0.77 13.59 11.51
C GLY A 123 -2.14 13.30 12.12
N ARG A 124 -2.60 12.03 12.05
CA ARG A 124 -3.85 11.55 12.64
C ARG A 124 -3.66 10.19 13.31
N GLU A 125 -2.53 9.98 13.97
CA GLU A 125 -2.08 8.68 14.54
C GLU A 125 -3.12 8.04 15.48
N ARG A 126 -3.97 8.88 16.13
CA ARG A 126 -5.10 8.40 16.96
C ARG A 126 -6.13 7.57 16.21
N VAL A 127 -6.14 7.60 14.87
CA VAL A 127 -6.98 6.70 14.08
C VAL A 127 -6.60 5.25 14.35
N ALA A 128 -5.31 4.94 14.55
CA ALA A 128 -4.85 3.59 14.87
C ALA A 128 -5.44 3.04 16.17
N GLU A 129 -5.63 3.90 17.19
CA GLU A 129 -6.32 3.51 18.44
C GLU A 129 -7.75 3.05 18.16
N ARG A 130 -8.49 3.83 17.36
CA ARG A 130 -9.87 3.48 16.98
C ARG A 130 -9.96 2.19 16.16
N LEU A 131 -8.94 1.91 15.33
CA LEU A 131 -8.91 0.67 14.57
C LEU A 131 -8.70 -0.55 15.49
N LEU A 132 -7.91 -0.41 16.55
CA LEU A 132 -7.83 -1.42 17.62
C LEU A 132 -9.17 -1.57 18.34
N ASP A 133 -9.86 -0.46 18.67
CA ASP A 133 -11.20 -0.51 19.29
C ASP A 133 -12.25 -1.19 18.37
N PHE A 134 -12.07 -1.10 17.06
CA PHE A 134 -12.95 -1.70 16.05
C PHE A 134 -12.51 -3.10 15.61
N GLY A 135 -11.56 -3.70 16.33
CA GLY A 135 -11.28 -5.12 16.23
C GLY A 135 -9.96 -5.49 15.55
N ALA A 136 -9.09 -4.56 15.16
CA ALA A 136 -7.71 -4.94 14.85
C ALA A 136 -7.06 -5.56 16.09
N GLU A 137 -6.24 -6.58 15.88
CA GLU A 137 -5.53 -7.27 16.95
C GLU A 137 -4.09 -6.80 17.12
N GLY A 138 -3.60 -5.99 16.16
CA GLY A 138 -2.25 -5.46 16.21
C GLY A 138 -2.03 -4.29 15.25
N LEU A 139 -0.83 -3.71 15.38
CA LEU A 139 -0.30 -2.70 14.49
C LEU A 139 1.09 -3.12 13.99
N GLU A 140 1.39 -2.84 12.73
CA GLU A 140 2.76 -2.87 12.23
C GLU A 140 3.48 -1.61 12.75
N VAL A 141 4.25 -1.78 13.81
CA VAL A 141 4.93 -0.68 14.50
C VAL A 141 6.24 -0.33 13.83
N PHE A 142 6.99 -1.34 13.38
CA PHE A 142 8.30 -1.17 12.78
C PHE A 142 8.24 -1.37 11.28
N ASN A 143 8.48 -0.30 10.54
CA ASN A 143 8.54 -0.30 9.07
C ASN A 143 9.41 0.85 8.55
N ASN A 144 9.55 0.97 7.23
CA ASN A 144 10.37 2.01 6.60
C ASN A 144 9.79 3.42 6.69
N TYR A 145 8.50 3.56 6.95
CA TYR A 145 7.78 4.83 6.88
C TYR A 145 7.66 5.55 8.22
N HIS A 146 7.75 4.79 9.32
CA HIS A 146 7.64 5.35 10.64
C HIS A 146 8.95 6.00 11.08
N ASP A 147 8.86 7.23 11.53
CA ASP A 147 9.93 7.90 12.24
C ASP A 147 9.96 7.52 13.73
N THR A 148 10.97 8.01 14.45
CA THR A 148 11.13 7.73 15.88
C THR A 148 9.96 8.24 16.73
N THR A 149 9.31 9.31 16.32
CA THR A 149 8.12 9.87 17.00
C THR A 149 6.93 8.93 16.84
N GLN A 150 6.69 8.43 15.63
CA GLN A 150 5.61 7.49 15.34
C GLN A 150 5.83 6.14 16.03
N ILE A 151 7.07 5.61 16.01
CA ILE A 151 7.42 4.41 16.78
C ILE A 151 7.18 4.65 18.28
N GLY A 152 7.63 5.79 18.81
CA GLY A 152 7.41 6.18 20.21
C GLY A 152 5.94 6.35 20.60
N TYR A 153 5.05 6.58 19.63
CA TYR A 153 3.61 6.61 19.83
C TYR A 153 2.96 5.21 19.76
N PHE A 154 3.24 4.45 18.68
CA PHE A 154 2.57 3.17 18.44
C PHE A 154 3.07 2.05 19.35
N ALA A 155 4.36 1.95 19.64
CA ALA A 155 4.89 0.84 20.43
C ALA A 155 4.33 0.82 21.86
N PRO A 156 4.34 1.92 22.65
CA PRO A 156 3.70 1.95 23.96
C PRO A 156 2.16 1.76 23.88
N LEU A 157 1.51 2.25 22.84
CA LEU A 157 0.08 2.04 22.62
C LEU A 157 -0.25 0.55 22.52
N VAL A 158 0.47 -0.17 21.65
CA VAL A 158 0.29 -1.62 21.44
C VAL A 158 0.54 -2.39 22.73
N GLN A 159 1.59 -2.05 23.49
CA GLN A 159 1.88 -2.67 24.78
C GLN A 159 0.75 -2.47 25.80
N ARG A 160 0.29 -1.23 25.99
CA ARG A 160 -0.80 -0.91 26.94
C ARG A 160 -2.11 -1.62 26.59
N ARG A 161 -2.35 -1.86 25.30
CA ARG A 161 -3.55 -2.55 24.79
C ARG A 161 -3.42 -4.08 24.80
N GLY A 162 -2.23 -4.62 25.09
CA GLY A 162 -1.95 -6.06 24.95
C GLY A 162 -2.11 -6.54 23.51
N ALA A 163 -2.06 -5.63 22.54
CA ALA A 163 -2.22 -5.90 21.12
C ALA A 163 -0.94 -6.49 20.51
N LEU A 164 -1.02 -7.05 19.31
CA LEU A 164 0.15 -7.57 18.61
C LEU A 164 0.99 -6.44 18.03
N MET A 165 2.30 -6.57 18.20
CA MET A 165 3.31 -5.71 17.56
C MET A 165 3.92 -6.49 16.40
N THR A 166 3.90 -5.92 15.20
CA THR A 166 4.53 -6.53 14.03
C THR A 166 5.53 -5.58 13.38
N CYS A 167 6.33 -6.13 12.46
CA CYS A 167 7.29 -5.40 11.66
C CYS A 167 7.27 -5.88 10.21
N GLY A 168 7.66 -5.02 9.29
CA GLY A 168 7.79 -5.35 7.88
C GLY A 168 8.48 -4.24 7.09
N SER A 169 9.11 -4.60 5.96
CA SER A 169 9.77 -3.64 5.10
C SER A 169 8.84 -3.02 4.06
N ASP A 170 7.66 -3.58 3.88
CA ASP A 170 6.76 -3.24 2.77
C ASP A 170 7.43 -3.41 1.40
N PHE A 171 8.23 -4.50 1.28
CA PHE A 171 8.93 -4.85 0.06
C PHE A 171 7.95 -5.17 -1.09
N HIS A 172 8.17 -4.55 -2.25
CA HIS A 172 7.31 -4.69 -3.44
C HIS A 172 8.12 -4.99 -4.71
N GLY A 173 9.32 -5.57 -4.57
CA GLY A 173 10.18 -5.89 -5.71
C GLY A 173 10.47 -4.66 -6.57
N LYS A 174 10.31 -4.81 -7.89
CA LYS A 174 10.60 -3.76 -8.87
C LYS A 174 9.77 -2.47 -8.69
N THR A 175 8.62 -2.55 -8.01
CA THR A 175 7.76 -1.37 -7.77
C THR A 175 8.37 -0.42 -6.74
N LYS A 176 9.11 -0.97 -5.77
CA LYS A 176 9.83 -0.22 -4.73
C LYS A 176 11.27 -0.73 -4.62
N PRO A 177 12.12 -0.48 -5.62
CA PRO A 177 13.46 -1.10 -5.72
C PRO A 177 14.42 -0.69 -4.59
N LEU A 178 14.19 0.44 -3.93
CA LEU A 178 15.02 0.90 -2.81
C LEU A 178 14.67 0.23 -1.46
N ILE A 179 13.59 -0.56 -1.42
CA ILE A 179 13.17 -1.25 -0.19
C ILE A 179 13.57 -2.71 -0.28
N GLY A 180 14.50 -3.14 0.58
CA GLY A 180 14.93 -4.54 0.69
C GLY A 180 14.06 -5.35 1.65
N ILE A 181 14.05 -6.68 1.47
CA ILE A 181 13.39 -7.60 2.39
C ILE A 181 14.07 -7.49 3.77
N GLY A 182 13.26 -7.35 4.83
CA GLY A 182 13.74 -7.25 6.21
C GLY A 182 14.38 -5.90 6.57
N GLN A 183 14.41 -4.95 5.65
CA GLN A 183 14.88 -3.60 5.93
C GLN A 183 13.74 -2.78 6.52
N PHE A 184 13.81 -2.47 7.79
CA PHE A 184 12.87 -1.58 8.48
C PHE A 184 13.54 -0.93 9.69
N ARG A 185 13.00 0.20 10.12
CA ARG A 185 13.46 0.89 11.31
C ARG A 185 12.97 0.15 12.54
N PHE A 186 13.86 -0.08 13.50
CA PHE A 186 13.60 -0.84 14.71
C PHE A 186 14.06 -0.07 15.96
N ASP A 187 13.50 -0.40 17.11
CA ASP A 187 13.89 0.11 18.44
C ASP A 187 14.02 -1.08 19.39
N ASP A 188 15.25 -1.38 19.78
CA ASP A 188 15.64 -2.55 20.60
C ASP A 188 14.89 -2.63 21.94
N ARG A 189 14.43 -1.50 22.47
CA ARG A 189 13.63 -1.45 23.71
C ARG A 189 12.35 -2.29 23.62
N PHE A 190 11.86 -2.57 22.43
CA PHE A 190 10.63 -3.31 22.19
C PHE A 190 10.86 -4.72 21.65
N GLU A 191 12.12 -5.19 21.56
CA GLU A 191 12.44 -6.50 20.97
C GLU A 191 11.71 -7.64 21.67
N SER A 192 11.74 -7.69 23.01
CA SER A 192 11.07 -8.76 23.77
C SER A 192 9.58 -8.81 23.51
N TYR A 193 8.92 -7.67 23.39
CA TYR A 193 7.49 -7.59 23.10
C TYR A 193 7.18 -7.99 21.64
N LEU A 194 8.02 -7.59 20.70
CA LEU A 194 7.90 -8.01 19.29
C LEU A 194 8.03 -9.53 19.16
N ARG A 195 9.03 -10.13 19.81
CA ARG A 195 9.23 -11.59 19.83
C ARG A 195 8.04 -12.32 20.46
N ALA A 196 7.51 -11.82 21.57
CA ALA A 196 6.31 -12.38 22.20
C ALA A 196 5.09 -12.29 21.29
N SER A 197 4.94 -11.19 20.55
CA SER A 197 3.87 -11.03 19.55
C SER A 197 4.03 -12.03 18.40
N ALA A 198 5.25 -12.22 17.88
CA ALA A 198 5.53 -13.20 16.84
C ALA A 198 5.23 -14.64 17.31
N ALA A 199 5.62 -15.00 18.55
CA ALA A 199 5.30 -16.29 19.12
C ALA A 199 3.79 -16.56 19.20
N ARG A 200 2.99 -15.55 19.53
CA ARG A 200 1.51 -15.67 19.52
C ARG A 200 0.95 -15.96 18.13
N LEU A 201 1.54 -15.39 17.08
CA LEU A 201 1.13 -15.61 15.68
C LEU A 201 1.50 -17.00 15.17
N LEU A 202 2.61 -17.58 15.65
CA LEU A 202 3.09 -18.89 15.21
C LEU A 202 2.33 -20.08 15.84
N VAL A 203 1.53 -19.86 16.89
CA VAL A 203 0.75 -20.89 17.58
C VAL A 203 -0.73 -20.92 17.12
N LEU A 204 -1.09 -20.09 16.16
CA LEU A 204 -2.45 -20.11 15.60
C LEU A 204 -2.63 -21.35 14.70
N PRO A 205 -3.78 -22.03 14.78
CA PRO A 205 -4.03 -23.27 14.06
C PRO A 205 -4.03 -23.11 12.54
#